data_bf0c1750d5d8eb7b298b2beb55cfd7bb
#
_entry.id   bf0c1750d5d8eb7b298b2beb55cfd7bb
#
_cell.length_a   1.000
_cell.length_b   1.000
_cell.length_c   1.000
_cell.angle_alpha   90.00
_cell.angle_beta   90.00
_cell.angle_gamma   90.00
#
_symmetry.space_group_name_H-M   'P 1'
#
loop_
_entity.id
_entity.type
_entity.pdbx_description
1 polymer ?
#
loop_
_entity_poly.entity_id
_entity_poly.type
_entity_poly.pdbx_seq_one_letter_code
_entity_poly.pdbx_strand_id
1 'polypeptide(L)'
;MNQRILEVTKRIVERSKATRAIYLDQMQSAYSDGVARQAMHCGNLAHAFAACGTTDKNNLSEEKVPNIGIITAYNDMLSAHKTYENYPAELRAYAQKHNAVAQVAGAVPAMCDGVTQGQPGMELSLFSRDVIALSTAIGLSHNMFDAVLCLGICDKIVPGLLMGSLRFGHLPVVFIPGGPMPSGISNEEKASIRQAFAEGKIGRAELLKGESDSYHSPGTCTFYGTANSNQMLMEIMGLQLPGSSFVNPGTELRALLNEEAVKVAANNSQLGLEGSLSNLITEKVIVNGIIGLLATGGSTNHTIHLIAIARAAGIIINWSDMSDLSDVVPLITRMYPNGAADVNHFHASGGMGFVIHTLLENNLLHEDVHTILGKGLKKYTQEPKIENKQLVWKEGAKESLNNSIIRPVNDPFSKHGGIKILKGNMGRAVIKTAAVSEEHLVIEAEAHVFYEQEDLIKSFKNGELEKDFIAVLPFQGPKQNGMPELHQLTPTLTILQKKGFKVALVTDGRMSGASGKVPAAIHLSPEAFDGGMISKIRTGDILRLNAVSGELNCMNESEVNSREATQIKNDNTIGFGRELFGNLRALVSRSEDGASFLI
;
A
#
# COMPACT_ATOMS: atom_id res chain seq x y z
N MET A 1 17.15 20.69 -3.97
CA MET A 1 15.87 20.02 -4.33
C MET A 1 15.67 20.12 -5.84
N ASN A 2 15.26 19.01 -6.47
CA ASN A 2 14.94 18.95 -7.90
C ASN A 2 13.79 19.92 -8.23
N GLN A 3 13.93 20.70 -9.32
CA GLN A 3 12.98 21.76 -9.68
C GLN A 3 11.58 21.21 -9.97
N ARG A 4 11.48 20.05 -10.67
CA ARG A 4 10.18 19.42 -10.98
C ARG A 4 9.44 18.96 -9.73
N ILE A 5 10.18 18.44 -8.73
CA ILE A 5 9.60 18.03 -7.43
C ILE A 5 9.03 19.24 -6.69
N LEU A 6 9.76 20.37 -6.70
CA LEU A 6 9.26 21.62 -6.11
C LEU A 6 7.99 22.13 -6.80
N GLU A 7 7.94 22.10 -8.14
CA GLU A 7 6.77 22.51 -8.92
C GLU A 7 5.55 21.63 -8.62
N VAL A 8 5.72 20.29 -8.59
CA VAL A 8 4.65 19.36 -8.24
C VAL A 8 4.16 19.60 -6.81
N THR A 9 5.08 19.75 -5.86
CA THR A 9 4.73 20.02 -4.46
C THR A 9 3.94 21.33 -4.34
N LYS A 10 4.40 22.41 -4.98
CA LYS A 10 3.69 23.70 -4.98
C LYS A 10 2.29 23.58 -5.57
N ARG A 11 2.13 22.85 -6.68
CA ARG A 11 0.83 22.60 -7.32
C ARG A 11 -0.12 21.84 -6.38
N ILE A 12 0.39 20.85 -5.64
CA ILE A 12 -0.38 20.10 -4.64
C ILE A 12 -0.82 21.02 -3.51
N VAL A 13 0.09 21.84 -2.97
CA VAL A 13 -0.21 22.83 -1.91
C VAL A 13 -1.33 23.79 -2.35
N GLU A 14 -1.20 24.39 -3.51
CA GLU A 14 -2.22 25.32 -4.03
C GLU A 14 -3.59 24.65 -4.22
N ARG A 15 -3.60 23.46 -4.79
CA ARG A 15 -4.84 22.69 -5.01
C ARG A 15 -5.49 22.25 -3.69
N SER A 16 -4.71 21.96 -2.67
CA SER A 16 -5.17 21.47 -1.36
C SER A 16 -5.55 22.58 -0.39
N LYS A 17 -5.21 23.82 -0.67
CA LYS A 17 -5.24 24.95 0.27
C LYS A 17 -6.54 25.03 1.10
N ALA A 18 -7.70 24.93 0.45
CA ALA A 18 -8.98 25.03 1.13
C ALA A 18 -9.30 23.81 2.00
N THR A 19 -9.15 22.61 1.43
CA THR A 19 -9.45 21.35 2.13
C THR A 19 -8.47 21.08 3.27
N ARG A 20 -7.19 21.44 3.05
CA ARG A 20 -6.15 21.33 4.08
C ARG A 20 -6.39 22.28 5.24
N ALA A 21 -6.79 23.52 4.98
CA ALA A 21 -7.12 24.49 6.03
C ALA A 21 -8.27 24.00 6.90
N ILE A 22 -9.34 23.47 6.30
CA ILE A 22 -10.47 22.89 7.04
C ILE A 22 -10.02 21.73 7.93
N TYR A 23 -9.20 20.82 7.38
CA TYR A 23 -8.66 19.69 8.14
C TYR A 23 -7.83 20.15 9.34
N LEU A 24 -6.91 21.10 9.14
CA LEU A 24 -6.05 21.61 10.22
C LEU A 24 -6.85 22.34 11.31
N ASP A 25 -7.87 23.10 10.94
CA ASP A 25 -8.78 23.75 11.87
C ASP A 25 -9.54 22.73 12.73
N GLN A 26 -10.00 21.63 12.11
CA GLN A 26 -10.63 20.52 12.84
C GLN A 26 -9.64 19.88 13.85
N MET A 27 -8.38 19.68 13.46
CA MET A 27 -7.36 19.10 14.36
C MET A 27 -7.02 20.04 15.50
N GLN A 28 -6.90 21.34 15.22
CA GLN A 28 -6.70 22.36 16.25
C GLN A 28 -7.88 22.40 17.23
N SER A 29 -9.10 22.31 16.74
CA SER A 29 -10.31 22.32 17.57
C SER A 29 -10.49 21.06 18.41
N ALA A 30 -9.96 19.92 17.93
CA ALA A 30 -10.00 18.65 18.65
C ALA A 30 -8.89 18.52 19.71
N TYR A 31 -7.82 19.32 19.61
CA TYR A 31 -6.71 19.31 20.54
C TYR A 31 -7.09 19.99 21.86
N SER A 32 -6.64 19.41 22.97
CA SER A 32 -6.67 20.01 24.31
C SER A 32 -5.32 19.81 24.99
N ASP A 33 -4.90 20.81 25.76
CA ASP A 33 -3.66 20.68 26.57
C ASP A 33 -3.81 19.62 27.67
N GLY A 34 -2.75 18.86 27.90
CA GLY A 34 -2.72 17.79 28.91
C GLY A 34 -3.28 16.46 28.37
N VAL A 35 -3.67 15.57 29.25
CA VAL A 35 -4.21 14.26 28.86
C VAL A 35 -5.67 14.35 28.46
N ALA A 36 -6.05 13.72 27.34
CA ALA A 36 -7.38 13.82 26.74
C ALA A 36 -8.53 13.52 27.73
N ARG A 37 -8.32 12.53 28.60
CA ARG A 37 -9.32 12.07 29.58
C ARG A 37 -9.68 13.09 30.67
N GLN A 38 -8.89 14.16 30.88
CA GLN A 38 -9.23 15.22 31.85
C GLN A 38 -10.59 15.90 31.60
N ALA A 39 -11.00 15.96 30.34
CA ALA A 39 -12.28 16.52 29.94
C ALA A 39 -13.48 15.61 30.24
N MET A 40 -13.26 14.38 30.71
CA MET A 40 -14.31 13.38 30.92
C MET A 40 -14.92 13.48 32.33
N HIS A 41 -16.23 13.23 32.44
CA HIS A 41 -16.89 13.12 33.73
C HIS A 41 -16.41 11.91 34.52
N CYS A 42 -16.43 12.02 35.88
CA CYS A 42 -16.00 10.94 36.79
C CYS A 42 -16.71 9.59 36.50
N GLY A 43 -17.99 9.61 36.11
CA GLY A 43 -18.73 8.41 35.74
C GLY A 43 -18.14 7.71 34.50
N ASN A 44 -17.75 8.46 33.48
CA ASN A 44 -17.09 7.93 32.28
C ASN A 44 -15.73 7.33 32.63
N LEU A 45 -14.92 8.06 33.44
CA LEU A 45 -13.63 7.59 33.90
C LEU A 45 -13.73 6.32 34.75
N ALA A 46 -14.76 6.24 35.64
CA ALA A 46 -15.00 5.06 36.45
C ALA A 46 -15.25 3.80 35.61
N HIS A 47 -16.06 3.93 34.55
CA HIS A 47 -16.28 2.83 33.58
C HIS A 47 -14.98 2.41 32.88
N ALA A 48 -14.20 3.38 32.39
CA ALA A 48 -12.93 3.09 31.71
C ALA A 48 -11.92 2.46 32.66
N PHE A 49 -11.81 2.95 33.89
CA PHE A 49 -10.86 2.44 34.90
C PHE A 49 -11.26 1.07 35.45
N ALA A 50 -12.55 0.71 35.41
CA ALA A 50 -13.01 -0.62 35.81
C ALA A 50 -12.43 -1.73 34.92
N ALA A 51 -12.02 -1.41 33.69
CA ALA A 51 -11.37 -2.35 32.77
C ALA A 51 -9.87 -2.55 33.05
N CYS A 52 -9.26 -1.75 33.95
CA CYS A 52 -7.83 -1.74 34.20
C CYS A 52 -7.44 -2.60 35.41
N GLY A 53 -6.23 -3.19 35.37
CA GLY A 53 -5.56 -3.69 36.56
C GLY A 53 -5.20 -2.55 37.53
N THR A 54 -4.90 -2.90 38.77
CA THR A 54 -4.66 -1.90 39.86
C THR A 54 -3.57 -0.88 39.51
N THR A 55 -2.46 -1.32 38.94
CA THR A 55 -1.35 -0.44 38.55
C THR A 55 -1.77 0.58 37.49
N ASP A 56 -2.37 0.10 36.39
CA ASP A 56 -2.81 0.97 35.29
C ASP A 56 -3.93 1.91 35.73
N LYS A 57 -4.85 1.43 36.59
CA LYS A 57 -5.88 2.28 37.20
C LYS A 57 -5.29 3.43 38.00
N ASN A 58 -4.28 3.15 38.85
CA ASN A 58 -3.59 4.19 39.63
C ASN A 58 -2.88 5.19 38.70
N ASN A 59 -2.14 4.70 37.71
CA ASN A 59 -1.43 5.54 36.75
C ASN A 59 -2.41 6.41 35.92
N LEU A 60 -3.53 5.86 35.47
CA LEU A 60 -4.53 6.62 34.72
C LEU A 60 -5.29 7.64 35.57
N SER A 61 -5.35 7.45 36.88
CA SER A 61 -5.95 8.44 37.79
C SER A 61 -5.02 9.64 38.00
N GLU A 62 -3.74 9.52 37.68
CA GLU A 62 -2.82 10.65 37.60
C GLU A 62 -2.99 11.40 36.27
N GLU A 63 -3.20 12.72 36.31
CA GLU A 63 -3.47 13.54 35.15
C GLU A 63 -2.27 13.79 34.23
N LYS A 64 -1.11 13.21 34.52
CA LYS A 64 0.15 13.42 33.78
C LYS A 64 0.65 12.19 33.05
N VAL A 65 0.12 11.00 33.36
CA VAL A 65 0.56 9.76 32.74
C VAL A 65 -0.19 9.56 31.41
N PRO A 66 0.51 9.49 30.26
CA PRO A 66 -0.16 9.29 28.97
C PRO A 66 -0.75 7.89 28.85
N ASN A 67 -1.89 7.81 28.18
CA ASN A 67 -2.53 6.56 27.79
C ASN A 67 -2.40 6.34 26.29
N ILE A 68 -1.74 5.26 25.89
CA ILE A 68 -1.47 4.93 24.49
C ILE A 68 -2.52 3.95 24.00
N GLY A 69 -3.26 4.32 22.95
CA GLY A 69 -4.20 3.44 22.28
C GLY A 69 -3.50 2.49 21.32
N ILE A 70 -3.73 1.19 21.45
CA ILE A 70 -3.25 0.18 20.50
C ILE A 70 -4.38 -0.18 19.57
N ILE A 71 -4.22 0.07 18.27
CA ILE A 71 -5.10 -0.45 17.23
C ILE A 71 -4.38 -1.61 16.55
N THR A 72 -4.92 -2.81 16.66
CA THR A 72 -4.27 -4.02 16.16
C THR A 72 -5.05 -4.70 15.05
N ALA A 73 -4.32 -5.17 14.04
CA ALA A 73 -4.85 -6.02 12.97
C ALA A 73 -4.50 -7.51 13.20
N TYR A 74 -4.31 -7.94 14.45
CA TYR A 74 -4.04 -9.33 14.78
C TYR A 74 -5.09 -10.27 14.18
N ASN A 75 -4.64 -11.40 13.65
CA ASN A 75 -5.47 -12.44 13.07
C ASN A 75 -4.72 -13.78 13.07
N ASP A 76 -5.34 -14.84 13.56
CA ASP A 76 -4.75 -16.17 13.63
C ASP A 76 -4.58 -16.86 12.27
N MET A 77 -5.46 -16.53 11.33
CA MET A 77 -5.55 -17.18 10.01
C MET A 77 -4.53 -16.63 9.01
N LEU A 78 -4.05 -15.39 9.21
CA LEU A 78 -3.25 -14.67 8.23
C LEU A 78 -1.80 -14.56 8.70
N SER A 79 -0.85 -15.14 7.95
CA SER A 79 0.57 -15.23 8.32
C SER A 79 1.19 -13.89 8.73
N ALA A 80 0.91 -12.83 7.98
CA ALA A 80 1.43 -11.50 8.26
C ALA A 80 0.89 -10.92 9.58
N HIS A 81 -0.37 -11.21 9.90
CA HIS A 81 -1.09 -10.65 11.04
C HIS A 81 -0.90 -11.47 12.32
N LYS A 82 -0.56 -12.76 12.18
CA LYS A 82 -0.21 -13.64 13.29
C LYS A 82 0.98 -13.11 14.10
N THR A 83 1.86 -12.33 13.49
CA THR A 83 3.00 -11.71 14.16
C THR A 83 2.59 -10.80 15.33
N TYR A 84 1.38 -10.26 15.32
CA TYR A 84 0.89 -9.32 16.36
C TYR A 84 0.28 -10.00 17.58
N GLU A 85 0.24 -11.31 17.67
CA GLU A 85 -0.42 -12.07 18.76
C GLU A 85 -0.02 -11.58 20.16
N ASN A 86 1.27 -11.45 20.41
CA ASN A 86 1.80 -11.10 21.71
C ASN A 86 2.12 -9.60 21.88
N TYR A 87 2.10 -8.82 20.80
CA TYR A 87 2.46 -7.40 20.84
C TYR A 87 1.64 -6.59 21.86
N PRO A 88 0.31 -6.74 21.99
CA PRO A 88 -0.43 -5.97 22.98
C PRO A 88 0.06 -6.16 24.42
N ALA A 89 0.48 -7.38 24.79
CA ALA A 89 1.03 -7.65 26.12
C ALA A 89 2.44 -7.07 26.29
N GLU A 90 3.30 -7.22 25.30
CA GLU A 90 4.66 -6.66 25.27
C GLU A 90 4.62 -5.13 25.32
N LEU A 91 3.78 -4.49 24.50
CA LEU A 91 3.67 -3.03 24.45
C LEU A 91 3.13 -2.43 25.76
N ARG A 92 2.23 -3.13 26.47
CA ARG A 92 1.81 -2.71 27.82
C ARG A 92 2.99 -2.74 28.80
N ALA A 93 3.80 -3.81 28.77
CA ALA A 93 4.98 -3.91 29.63
C ALA A 93 6.01 -2.82 29.30
N TYR A 94 6.21 -2.50 28.03
CA TYR A 94 7.09 -1.41 27.61
C TYR A 94 6.54 -0.04 28.04
N ALA A 95 5.22 0.19 27.90
CA ALA A 95 4.61 1.44 28.33
C ALA A 95 4.85 1.71 29.83
N GLN A 96 4.71 0.70 30.68
CA GLN A 96 5.00 0.82 32.12
C GLN A 96 6.45 1.21 32.39
N LYS A 97 7.43 0.69 31.63
CA LYS A 97 8.84 1.10 31.75
C LYS A 97 9.07 2.57 31.39
N HIS A 98 8.23 3.13 30.54
CA HIS A 98 8.34 4.52 30.04
C HIS A 98 7.31 5.46 30.69
N ASN A 99 6.82 5.12 31.88
CA ASN A 99 5.83 5.92 32.61
C ASN A 99 4.59 6.27 31.75
N ALA A 100 4.05 5.28 31.06
CA ALA A 100 2.84 5.37 30.25
C ALA A 100 1.95 4.16 30.52
N VAL A 101 0.68 4.26 30.16
CA VAL A 101 -0.24 3.12 30.08
C VAL A 101 -0.51 2.83 28.61
N ALA A 102 -0.74 1.57 28.25
CA ALA A 102 -1.16 1.20 26.92
C ALA A 102 -2.37 0.26 26.99
N GLN A 103 -3.38 0.55 26.18
CA GLN A 103 -4.61 -0.24 26.13
C GLN A 103 -4.97 -0.55 24.67
N VAL A 104 -5.47 -1.75 24.41
CA VAL A 104 -6.09 -2.04 23.11
C VAL A 104 -7.35 -1.20 22.98
N ALA A 105 -7.30 -0.22 22.10
CA ALA A 105 -8.43 0.64 21.77
C ALA A 105 -9.42 -0.05 20.81
N GLY A 106 -8.90 -0.96 19.99
CA GLY A 106 -9.71 -1.75 19.07
C GLY A 106 -8.88 -2.74 18.26
N ALA A 107 -9.56 -3.78 17.77
CA ALA A 107 -9.07 -4.65 16.73
C ALA A 107 -9.75 -4.28 15.41
N VAL A 108 -9.01 -4.27 14.31
CA VAL A 108 -9.55 -4.05 12.97
C VAL A 108 -9.59 -5.36 12.19
N PRO A 109 -10.57 -5.54 11.30
CA PRO A 109 -10.57 -6.71 10.43
C PRO A 109 -9.35 -6.70 9.51
N ALA A 110 -8.87 -7.87 9.12
CA ALA A 110 -7.80 -8.01 8.15
C ALA A 110 -8.22 -8.96 7.04
N MET A 111 -7.97 -8.56 5.79
CA MET A 111 -8.09 -9.45 4.62
C MET A 111 -6.73 -9.57 3.94
N CYS A 112 -6.31 -10.80 3.69
CA CYS A 112 -5.11 -11.08 2.91
C CYS A 112 -5.52 -11.57 1.52
N ASP A 113 -5.15 -10.81 0.49
CA ASP A 113 -5.47 -11.17 -0.89
C ASP A 113 -4.87 -12.53 -1.28
N GLY A 114 -3.74 -12.93 -0.69
CA GLY A 114 -3.16 -14.25 -0.88
C GLY A 114 -4.07 -15.41 -0.44
N VAL A 115 -4.95 -15.20 0.55
CA VAL A 115 -5.92 -16.20 1.02
C VAL A 115 -7.23 -16.10 0.24
N THR A 116 -7.65 -14.90 -0.11
CA THR A 116 -8.95 -14.65 -0.77
C THR A 116 -8.91 -14.70 -2.29
N GLN A 117 -7.73 -14.85 -2.91
CA GLN A 117 -7.60 -14.97 -4.37
C GLN A 117 -8.49 -16.08 -4.93
N GLY A 118 -9.29 -15.74 -5.95
CA GLY A 118 -10.24 -16.68 -6.58
C GLY A 118 -11.44 -17.06 -5.72
N GLN A 119 -11.66 -16.39 -4.59
CA GLN A 119 -12.84 -16.58 -3.75
C GLN A 119 -13.80 -15.40 -3.87
N PRO A 120 -15.12 -15.61 -3.74
CA PRO A 120 -16.11 -14.52 -3.82
C PRO A 120 -15.87 -13.39 -2.81
N GLY A 121 -15.28 -13.70 -1.63
CA GLY A 121 -14.93 -12.72 -0.62
C GLY A 121 -13.87 -11.70 -1.08
N MET A 122 -13.15 -11.96 -2.18
CA MET A 122 -12.18 -11.02 -2.74
C MET A 122 -12.81 -9.70 -3.17
N GLU A 123 -14.09 -9.67 -3.51
CA GLU A 123 -14.83 -8.45 -3.84
C GLU A 123 -14.92 -7.46 -2.66
N LEU A 124 -14.75 -7.92 -1.42
CA LEU A 124 -14.75 -7.08 -0.22
C LEU A 124 -13.37 -6.53 0.12
N SER A 125 -12.32 -7.01 -0.55
CA SER A 125 -10.94 -6.73 -0.16
C SER A 125 -10.60 -5.25 -0.19
N LEU A 126 -10.91 -4.51 -1.28
CA LEU A 126 -10.65 -3.07 -1.34
C LEU A 126 -11.46 -2.30 -0.30
N PHE A 127 -12.73 -2.65 -0.12
CA PHE A 127 -13.63 -2.00 0.84
C PHE A 127 -13.19 -2.23 2.29
N SER A 128 -12.48 -3.33 2.59
CA SER A 128 -11.95 -3.58 3.93
C SER A 128 -11.03 -2.46 4.41
N ARG A 129 -10.35 -1.73 3.52
CA ARG A 129 -9.56 -0.53 3.84
C ARG A 129 -10.42 0.54 4.54
N ASP A 130 -11.56 0.83 3.97
CA ASP A 130 -12.46 1.87 4.48
C ASP A 130 -13.16 1.40 5.78
N VAL A 131 -13.50 0.11 5.88
CA VAL A 131 -14.01 -0.50 7.13
C VAL A 131 -12.95 -0.43 8.24
N ILE A 132 -11.69 -0.67 7.93
CA ILE A 132 -10.57 -0.52 8.87
C ILE A 132 -10.46 0.93 9.35
N ALA A 133 -10.61 1.90 8.46
CA ALA A 133 -10.63 3.31 8.82
C ALA A 133 -11.79 3.65 9.78
N LEU A 134 -12.98 3.14 9.50
CA LEU A 134 -14.15 3.29 10.41
C LEU A 134 -13.91 2.62 11.76
N SER A 135 -13.39 1.39 11.77
CA SER A 135 -13.09 0.66 13.00
C SER A 135 -12.03 1.37 13.86
N THR A 136 -10.99 1.92 13.23
CA THR A 136 -9.98 2.74 13.89
C THR A 136 -10.62 3.99 14.52
N ALA A 137 -11.47 4.67 13.78
CA ALA A 137 -12.17 5.85 14.26
C ALA A 137 -13.09 5.52 15.46
N ILE A 138 -13.82 4.41 15.43
CA ILE A 138 -14.65 3.95 16.56
C ILE A 138 -13.78 3.72 17.80
N GLY A 139 -12.63 3.05 17.67
CA GLY A 139 -11.71 2.81 18.79
C GLY A 139 -11.22 4.10 19.42
N LEU A 140 -10.77 5.05 18.60
CA LEU A 140 -10.21 6.32 19.05
C LEU A 140 -11.26 7.32 19.57
N SER A 141 -12.53 7.20 19.13
CA SER A 141 -13.60 8.11 19.53
C SER A 141 -13.96 8.09 21.02
N HIS A 142 -13.44 7.13 21.79
CA HIS A 142 -13.60 7.07 23.23
C HIS A 142 -12.90 8.20 23.99
N ASN A 143 -12.04 8.97 23.33
CA ASN A 143 -11.28 10.11 23.88
C ASN A 143 -10.47 9.78 25.14
N MET A 144 -9.96 8.56 25.22
CA MET A 144 -9.16 8.05 26.34
C MET A 144 -7.66 8.08 26.10
N PHE A 145 -7.23 8.39 24.87
CA PHE A 145 -5.86 8.17 24.41
C PHE A 145 -5.14 9.47 24.10
N ASP A 146 -3.86 9.51 24.46
CA ASP A 146 -2.96 10.64 24.26
C ASP A 146 -1.96 10.40 23.12
N ALA A 147 -1.81 9.15 22.68
CA ALA A 147 -1.06 8.70 21.51
C ALA A 147 -1.61 7.37 20.99
N VAL A 148 -1.21 6.97 19.79
CA VAL A 148 -1.69 5.75 19.12
C VAL A 148 -0.53 4.92 18.59
N LEU A 149 -0.57 3.60 18.82
CA LEU A 149 0.27 2.60 18.17
C LEU A 149 -0.59 1.83 17.17
N CYS A 150 -0.24 1.91 15.88
CA CYS A 150 -0.90 1.18 14.81
C CYS A 150 -0.14 -0.09 14.47
N LEU A 151 -0.71 -1.26 14.83
CA LEU A 151 -0.17 -2.57 14.47
C LEU A 151 -0.79 -3.00 13.15
N GLY A 152 -0.18 -2.57 12.04
CA GLY A 152 -0.72 -2.77 10.71
C GLY A 152 0.32 -3.22 9.70
N ILE A 153 -0.09 -4.16 8.89
CA ILE A 153 0.71 -4.74 7.81
C ILE A 153 -0.25 -5.14 6.67
N CYS A 154 0.26 -5.48 5.50
CA CYS A 154 -0.53 -5.85 4.32
C CYS A 154 -1.21 -4.69 3.59
N ASP A 155 -1.93 -5.05 2.51
CA ASP A 155 -2.36 -4.18 1.41
C ASP A 155 -3.30 -3.06 1.86
N LYS A 156 -4.44 -3.42 2.46
CA LYS A 156 -5.50 -2.47 2.85
C LYS A 156 -5.39 -1.98 4.28
N ILE A 157 -4.68 -2.74 5.13
CA ILE A 157 -4.67 -2.51 6.58
C ILE A 157 -3.92 -1.21 6.91
N VAL A 158 -2.70 -1.05 6.41
CA VAL A 158 -1.90 0.16 6.66
C VAL A 158 -2.60 1.42 6.16
N PRO A 159 -3.10 1.48 4.91
CA PRO A 159 -3.87 2.64 4.45
C PRO A 159 -5.12 2.90 5.28
N GLY A 160 -5.87 1.86 5.65
CA GLY A 160 -7.08 2.00 6.46
C GLY A 160 -6.79 2.54 7.85
N LEU A 161 -5.77 2.02 8.53
CA LEU A 161 -5.31 2.52 9.83
C LEU A 161 -4.89 4.00 9.74
N LEU A 162 -4.14 4.37 8.70
CA LEU A 162 -3.68 5.75 8.53
C LEU A 162 -4.85 6.68 8.22
N MET A 163 -5.78 6.29 7.33
CA MET A 163 -6.99 7.08 7.02
C MET A 163 -7.86 7.30 8.26
N GLY A 164 -8.06 6.26 9.09
CA GLY A 164 -8.81 6.37 10.34
C GLY A 164 -8.11 7.24 11.37
N SER A 165 -6.80 7.06 11.56
CA SER A 165 -5.98 7.84 12.49
C SER A 165 -5.90 9.32 12.09
N LEU A 166 -5.92 9.65 10.79
CA LEU A 166 -5.94 11.02 10.31
C LEU A 166 -7.18 11.80 10.73
N ARG A 167 -8.32 11.14 11.03
CA ARG A 167 -9.49 11.81 11.61
C ARG A 167 -9.30 12.19 13.08
N PHE A 168 -8.27 11.62 13.72
CA PHE A 168 -7.76 11.95 15.04
C PHE A 168 -6.33 12.51 14.94
N GLY A 169 -6.07 13.28 13.90
CA GLY A 169 -4.74 13.78 13.56
C GLY A 169 -4.12 14.71 14.58
N HIS A 170 -4.86 15.17 15.60
CA HIS A 170 -4.33 15.87 16.76
C HIS A 170 -3.51 14.96 17.69
N LEU A 171 -3.65 13.62 17.55
CA LEU A 171 -2.88 12.64 18.33
C LEU A 171 -1.58 12.27 17.61
N PRO A 172 -0.48 12.02 18.33
CA PRO A 172 0.68 11.32 17.82
C PRO A 172 0.33 9.89 17.42
N VAL A 173 0.89 9.43 16.30
CA VAL A 173 0.67 8.08 15.79
C VAL A 173 2.00 7.47 15.37
N VAL A 174 2.26 6.25 15.83
CA VAL A 174 3.45 5.47 15.48
C VAL A 174 3.01 4.12 14.90
N PHE A 175 3.51 3.78 13.72
CA PHE A 175 3.28 2.48 13.11
C PHE A 175 4.34 1.47 13.58
N ILE A 176 3.90 0.27 13.92
CA ILE A 176 4.77 -0.85 14.30
C ILE A 176 4.58 -1.98 13.27
N PRO A 177 5.56 -2.23 12.39
CA PRO A 177 5.48 -3.28 11.40
C PRO A 177 5.65 -4.68 12.01
N GLY A 178 4.95 -5.67 11.48
CA GLY A 178 5.16 -7.07 11.85
C GLY A 178 6.44 -7.68 11.26
N GLY A 179 6.87 -7.15 10.12
CA GLY A 179 8.05 -7.61 9.38
C GLY A 179 7.76 -8.75 8.38
N PRO A 180 8.65 -8.97 7.41
CA PRO A 180 8.57 -10.08 6.48
C PRO A 180 8.97 -11.40 7.15
N MET A 181 8.40 -12.53 6.68
CA MET A 181 8.97 -13.83 7.02
C MET A 181 10.39 -13.97 6.49
N PRO A 182 11.24 -14.84 7.04
CA PRO A 182 12.52 -15.18 6.44
C PRO A 182 12.35 -15.70 5.01
N SER A 183 13.38 -15.59 4.18
CA SER A 183 13.34 -16.10 2.81
C SER A 183 13.19 -17.62 2.79
N GLY A 184 12.25 -18.09 1.96
CA GLY A 184 12.05 -19.50 1.65
C GLY A 184 12.77 -19.89 0.35
N ILE A 185 12.13 -20.74 -0.47
CA ILE A 185 12.64 -21.05 -1.82
C ILE A 185 12.69 -19.77 -2.69
N SER A 186 13.57 -19.79 -3.70
CA SER A 186 13.73 -18.63 -4.58
C SER A 186 12.46 -18.33 -5.39
N ASN A 187 12.28 -17.05 -5.76
CA ASN A 187 11.17 -16.65 -6.60
C ASN A 187 11.19 -17.33 -7.99
N GLU A 188 12.38 -17.68 -8.50
CA GLU A 188 12.56 -18.41 -9.77
C GLU A 188 12.10 -19.85 -9.64
N GLU A 189 12.47 -20.53 -8.56
CA GLU A 189 12.04 -21.90 -8.26
C GLU A 189 10.53 -21.97 -8.08
N LYS A 190 9.95 -21.04 -7.31
CA LYS A 190 8.50 -20.90 -7.15
C LYS A 190 7.79 -20.70 -8.49
N ALA A 191 8.31 -19.83 -9.35
CA ALA A 191 7.74 -19.59 -10.67
C ALA A 191 7.81 -20.84 -11.55
N SER A 192 8.90 -21.61 -11.47
CA SER A 192 9.08 -22.87 -12.19
C SER A 192 8.08 -23.95 -11.74
N ILE A 193 7.85 -24.06 -10.42
CA ILE A 193 6.85 -24.99 -9.86
C ILE A 193 5.45 -24.63 -10.37
N ARG A 194 5.08 -23.35 -10.32
CA ARG A 194 3.78 -22.88 -10.84
C ARG A 194 3.61 -23.14 -12.34
N GLN A 195 4.66 -22.92 -13.11
CA GLN A 195 4.67 -23.20 -14.55
C GLN A 195 4.52 -24.70 -14.81
N ALA A 196 5.26 -25.56 -14.12
CA ALA A 196 5.15 -27.01 -14.25
C ALA A 196 3.74 -27.53 -13.93
N PHE A 197 3.07 -26.94 -12.92
CA PHE A 197 1.68 -27.26 -12.61
C PHE A 197 0.73 -26.79 -13.72
N ALA A 198 0.89 -25.56 -14.23
CA ALA A 198 0.07 -25.05 -15.33
C ALA A 198 0.20 -25.88 -16.61
N GLU A 199 1.38 -26.46 -16.86
CA GLU A 199 1.67 -27.37 -17.96
C GLU A 199 1.23 -28.82 -17.70
N GLY A 200 0.68 -29.13 -16.52
CA GLY A 200 0.25 -30.46 -16.13
C GLY A 200 1.39 -31.46 -15.84
N LYS A 201 2.62 -30.98 -15.65
CA LYS A 201 3.80 -31.81 -15.36
C LYS A 201 3.90 -32.27 -13.92
N ILE A 202 3.29 -31.53 -12.99
CA ILE A 202 3.22 -31.85 -11.56
C ILE A 202 1.77 -31.78 -11.05
N GLY A 203 1.49 -32.45 -9.94
CA GLY A 203 0.17 -32.48 -9.32
C GLY A 203 -0.03 -31.39 -8.27
N ARG A 204 -1.25 -31.34 -7.71
CA ARG A 204 -1.61 -30.35 -6.67
C ARG A 204 -0.76 -30.50 -5.41
N ALA A 205 -0.34 -31.71 -5.05
CA ALA A 205 0.46 -31.94 -3.83
C ALA A 205 1.84 -31.30 -3.93
N GLU A 206 2.51 -31.46 -5.09
CA GLU A 206 3.82 -30.84 -5.34
C GLU A 206 3.71 -29.31 -5.42
N LEU A 207 2.66 -28.79 -6.05
CA LEU A 207 2.40 -27.34 -6.07
C LEU A 207 2.22 -26.82 -4.64
N LEU A 208 1.36 -27.46 -3.83
CA LEU A 208 1.11 -27.05 -2.44
C LEU A 208 2.39 -27.09 -1.60
N LYS A 209 3.24 -28.10 -1.80
CA LYS A 209 4.54 -28.17 -1.13
C LYS A 209 5.42 -26.98 -1.49
N GLY A 210 5.60 -26.68 -2.77
CA GLY A 210 6.42 -25.54 -3.21
C GLY A 210 5.86 -24.18 -2.73
N GLU A 211 4.54 -24.01 -2.70
CA GLU A 211 3.92 -22.82 -2.10
C GLU A 211 4.18 -22.75 -0.59
N SER A 212 4.10 -23.87 0.13
CA SER A 212 4.38 -23.94 1.57
C SER A 212 5.85 -23.68 1.91
N ASP A 213 6.77 -24.15 1.07
CA ASP A 213 8.20 -23.88 1.21
C ASP A 213 8.53 -22.40 0.94
N SER A 214 7.66 -21.69 0.24
CA SER A 214 7.74 -20.25 0.00
C SER A 214 7.09 -19.41 1.11
N TYR A 215 6.00 -19.91 1.72
CA TYR A 215 5.21 -19.25 2.78
C TYR A 215 5.22 -20.10 4.04
N HIS A 216 6.34 -20.16 4.74
CA HIS A 216 6.64 -21.19 5.74
C HIS A 216 6.51 -20.74 7.20
N SER A 217 6.30 -19.44 7.48
CA SER A 217 6.26 -18.92 8.85
C SER A 217 5.43 -17.62 8.98
N PRO A 218 5.12 -17.16 10.20
CA PRO A 218 4.53 -15.84 10.41
C PRO A 218 5.41 -14.72 9.83
N GLY A 219 4.77 -13.73 9.21
CA GLY A 219 5.41 -12.60 8.54
C GLY A 219 4.72 -12.27 7.22
N THR A 220 5.04 -11.12 6.61
CA THR A 220 4.56 -10.83 5.25
C THR A 220 5.23 -11.74 4.24
N CYS A 221 4.56 -11.89 3.09
CA CYS A 221 5.21 -12.44 1.90
C CYS A 221 6.51 -11.68 1.61
N THR A 222 7.52 -12.37 1.10
CA THR A 222 8.85 -11.78 0.88
C THR A 222 8.98 -11.00 -0.43
N PHE A 223 8.04 -11.16 -1.38
CA PHE A 223 8.05 -10.37 -2.61
C PHE A 223 7.66 -8.91 -2.35
N TYR A 224 8.13 -7.99 -3.21
CA TYR A 224 7.87 -6.56 -3.07
C TYR A 224 6.52 -6.16 -3.70
N GLY A 225 5.43 -6.63 -3.07
CA GLY A 225 4.06 -6.24 -3.37
C GLY A 225 3.56 -5.11 -2.47
N THR A 226 2.24 -4.95 -2.39
CA THR A 226 1.62 -3.84 -1.64
C THR A 226 1.91 -3.93 -0.14
N ALA A 227 1.96 -5.12 0.43
CA ALA A 227 2.29 -5.32 1.85
C ALA A 227 3.63 -4.68 2.23
N ASN A 228 4.69 -4.98 1.47
CA ASN A 228 6.03 -4.48 1.75
C ASN A 228 6.24 -3.03 1.29
N SER A 229 5.61 -2.61 0.20
CA SER A 229 5.68 -1.20 -0.19
C SER A 229 4.88 -0.27 0.73
N ASN A 230 3.87 -0.77 1.45
CA ASN A 230 3.26 -0.03 2.57
C ASN A 230 4.27 0.24 3.70
N GLN A 231 5.10 -0.76 4.06
CA GLN A 231 6.12 -0.57 5.10
C GLN A 231 7.17 0.46 4.66
N MET A 232 7.61 0.38 3.40
CA MET A 232 8.49 1.39 2.79
C MET A 232 7.87 2.80 2.89
N LEU A 233 6.58 2.94 2.56
CA LEU A 233 5.87 4.21 2.66
C LEU A 233 5.84 4.75 4.08
N MET A 234 5.47 3.93 5.06
CA MET A 234 5.44 4.37 6.46
C MET A 234 6.81 4.83 6.95
N GLU A 235 7.89 4.19 6.50
CA GLU A 235 9.24 4.56 6.87
C GLU A 235 9.69 5.87 6.20
N ILE A 236 9.58 6.00 4.88
CA ILE A 236 10.01 7.22 4.17
C ILE A 236 9.13 8.43 4.48
N MET A 237 7.88 8.21 4.89
CA MET A 237 6.97 9.24 5.38
C MET A 237 7.20 9.61 6.87
N GLY A 238 8.13 8.93 7.55
CA GLY A 238 8.49 9.23 8.92
C GLY A 238 7.48 8.80 9.98
N LEU A 239 6.64 7.79 9.71
CA LEU A 239 5.57 7.29 10.59
C LEU A 239 5.93 6.03 11.38
N GLN A 240 7.07 5.41 11.09
CA GLN A 240 7.64 4.29 11.83
C GLN A 240 9.13 4.51 12.06
N LEU A 241 9.77 3.68 12.88
CA LEU A 241 11.20 3.82 13.17
C LEU A 241 12.06 3.51 11.95
N PRO A 242 13.18 4.24 11.75
CA PRO A 242 14.12 3.98 10.66
C PRO A 242 14.65 2.55 10.69
N GLY A 243 14.81 1.94 9.51
CA GLY A 243 15.30 0.57 9.34
C GLY A 243 14.37 -0.52 9.88
N SER A 244 13.16 -0.18 10.35
CA SER A 244 12.25 -1.15 10.96
C SER A 244 11.41 -1.95 9.98
N SER A 245 11.24 -1.49 8.73
CA SER A 245 10.32 -2.08 7.74
C SER A 245 10.51 -3.57 7.53
N PHE A 246 11.76 -4.01 7.39
CA PHE A 246 12.09 -5.37 6.94
C PHE A 246 12.86 -6.20 7.98
N VAL A 247 12.82 -5.81 9.25
CA VAL A 247 13.30 -6.65 10.35
C VAL A 247 12.31 -7.81 10.56
N ASN A 248 12.79 -9.05 10.54
CA ASN A 248 11.94 -10.23 10.69
C ASN A 248 11.24 -10.28 12.05
N PRO A 249 10.04 -10.85 12.14
CA PRO A 249 9.33 -11.05 13.40
C PRO A 249 10.07 -12.02 14.32
N GLY A 250 9.86 -11.89 15.63
CA GLY A 250 10.44 -12.77 16.66
C GLY A 250 11.93 -12.59 16.92
N THR A 251 12.59 -11.60 16.30
CA THR A 251 14.00 -11.28 16.57
C THR A 251 14.15 -10.33 17.76
N GLU A 252 15.30 -10.39 18.46
CA GLU A 252 15.63 -9.45 19.55
C GLU A 252 15.60 -7.99 19.06
N LEU A 253 16.08 -7.73 17.84
CA LEU A 253 16.05 -6.40 17.24
C LEU A 253 14.61 -5.90 17.08
N ARG A 254 13.68 -6.77 16.64
CA ARG A 254 12.26 -6.43 16.53
C ARG A 254 11.67 -6.05 17.89
N ALA A 255 11.98 -6.79 18.94
CA ALA A 255 11.50 -6.50 20.29
C ALA A 255 12.01 -5.14 20.81
N LEU A 256 13.29 -4.83 20.59
CA LEU A 256 13.87 -3.54 20.97
C LEU A 256 13.27 -2.36 20.16
N LEU A 257 12.99 -2.56 18.87
CA LEU A 257 12.30 -1.58 18.03
C LEU A 257 10.85 -1.35 18.51
N ASN A 258 10.16 -2.39 18.95
CA ASN A 258 8.82 -2.27 19.51
C ASN A 258 8.84 -1.47 20.83
N GLU A 259 9.82 -1.69 21.70
CA GLU A 259 9.99 -0.91 22.94
C GLU A 259 10.30 0.57 22.64
N GLU A 260 11.20 0.86 21.70
CA GLU A 260 11.51 2.24 21.29
C GLU A 260 10.29 2.94 20.67
N ALA A 261 9.46 2.24 19.88
CA ALA A 261 8.24 2.80 19.32
C ALA A 261 7.24 3.25 20.41
N VAL A 262 7.11 2.47 21.48
CA VAL A 262 6.30 2.86 22.66
C VAL A 262 6.85 4.11 23.32
N LYS A 263 8.16 4.16 23.55
CA LYS A 263 8.85 5.32 24.14
C LYS A 263 8.66 6.58 23.28
N VAL A 264 8.79 6.45 21.94
CA VAL A 264 8.56 7.55 21.01
C VAL A 264 7.11 8.04 21.08
N ALA A 265 6.13 7.14 21.09
CA ALA A 265 4.72 7.51 21.21
C ALA A 265 4.42 8.24 22.54
N ALA A 266 4.96 7.75 23.67
CA ALA A 266 4.83 8.38 24.98
C ALA A 266 5.47 9.79 25.01
N ASN A 267 6.66 9.95 24.42
CA ASN A 267 7.33 11.25 24.35
C ASN A 267 6.56 12.24 23.45
N ASN A 268 6.09 11.80 22.29
CA ASN A 268 5.38 12.66 21.34
C ASN A 268 4.03 13.14 21.91
N SER A 269 3.38 12.38 22.79
CA SER A 269 2.16 12.83 23.49
C SER A 269 2.37 14.07 24.38
N GLN A 270 3.62 14.37 24.73
CA GLN A 270 3.98 15.54 25.54
C GLN A 270 4.35 16.78 24.68
N LEU A 271 4.42 16.62 23.35
CA LEU A 271 4.82 17.69 22.44
C LEU A 271 3.63 18.49 21.90
N GLY A 272 2.42 18.19 22.34
CA GLY A 272 1.21 18.80 21.82
C GLY A 272 1.06 18.57 20.31
N LEU A 273 0.56 19.56 19.59
CA LEU A 273 0.36 19.47 18.16
C LEU A 273 1.68 19.32 17.36
N GLU A 274 2.83 19.66 17.91
CA GLU A 274 4.11 19.43 17.26
C GLU A 274 4.38 17.94 17.02
N GLY A 275 4.02 17.07 17.97
CA GLY A 275 4.11 15.62 17.87
C GLY A 275 2.96 14.95 17.12
N SER A 276 1.94 15.69 16.71
CA SER A 276 0.70 15.15 16.16
C SER A 276 0.83 14.63 14.73
N LEU A 277 -0.04 13.68 14.36
CA LEU A 277 -0.09 13.13 13.00
C LEU A 277 -0.41 14.20 11.96
N SER A 278 -1.23 15.21 12.28
CA SER A 278 -1.58 16.28 11.36
C SER A 278 -0.40 17.19 11.02
N ASN A 279 0.55 17.34 11.95
CA ASN A 279 1.79 18.07 11.71
C ASN A 279 2.81 17.22 10.91
N LEU A 280 2.80 15.90 11.08
CA LEU A 280 3.68 15.00 10.33
C LEU A 280 3.23 14.85 8.87
N ILE A 281 1.95 14.60 8.63
CA ILE A 281 1.43 14.39 7.27
C ILE A 281 1.18 15.73 6.58
N THR A 282 2.15 16.14 5.79
CA THR A 282 2.12 17.34 4.94
C THR A 282 2.21 16.96 3.46
N GLU A 283 1.98 17.91 2.57
CA GLU A 283 2.14 17.73 1.13
C GLU A 283 3.56 17.25 0.76
N LYS A 284 4.59 17.75 1.47
CA LYS A 284 5.98 17.31 1.30
C LYS A 284 6.16 15.83 1.67
N VAL A 285 5.54 15.38 2.76
CA VAL A 285 5.59 13.97 3.20
C VAL A 285 4.87 13.06 2.21
N ILE A 286 3.72 13.47 1.70
CA ILE A 286 3.01 12.71 0.65
C ILE A 286 3.88 12.62 -0.62
N VAL A 287 4.54 13.72 -1.04
CA VAL A 287 5.45 13.72 -2.19
C VAL A 287 6.65 12.79 -1.93
N ASN A 288 7.24 12.79 -0.73
CA ASN A 288 8.29 11.85 -0.36
C ASN A 288 7.82 10.38 -0.46
N GLY A 289 6.58 10.10 -0.04
CA GLY A 289 5.96 8.78 -0.21
C GLY A 289 5.86 8.36 -1.68
N ILE A 290 5.39 9.26 -2.55
CA ILE A 290 5.31 9.00 -4.01
C ILE A 290 6.72 8.76 -4.59
N ILE A 291 7.71 9.56 -4.21
CA ILE A 291 9.10 9.40 -4.65
C ILE A 291 9.65 8.03 -4.22
N GLY A 292 9.43 7.64 -2.97
CA GLY A 292 9.81 6.31 -2.47
C GLY A 292 9.16 5.19 -3.28
N LEU A 293 7.87 5.30 -3.58
CA LEU A 293 7.13 4.34 -4.40
C LEU A 293 7.75 4.19 -5.80
N LEU A 294 8.06 5.31 -6.44
CA LEU A 294 8.64 5.35 -7.79
C LEU A 294 10.07 4.84 -7.82
N ALA A 295 10.90 5.25 -6.87
CA ALA A 295 12.31 4.87 -6.77
C ALA A 295 12.49 3.37 -6.45
N THR A 296 11.57 2.79 -5.69
CA THR A 296 11.62 1.37 -5.32
C THR A 296 10.81 0.45 -6.23
N GLY A 297 10.06 0.99 -7.18
CA GLY A 297 9.20 0.20 -8.06
C GLY A 297 8.09 -0.55 -7.31
N GLY A 298 7.47 0.10 -6.34
CA GLY A 298 6.43 -0.48 -5.50
C GLY A 298 5.13 -0.80 -6.24
N SER A 299 4.11 -1.18 -5.48
CA SER A 299 2.83 -1.62 -6.02
C SER A 299 2.02 -0.48 -6.64
N THR A 300 1.38 -0.73 -7.77
CA THR A 300 0.41 0.17 -8.40
C THR A 300 -0.83 0.41 -7.54
N ASN A 301 -1.16 -0.46 -6.58
CA ASN A 301 -2.30 -0.23 -5.68
C ASN A 301 -2.17 1.08 -4.89
N HIS A 302 -0.94 1.58 -4.70
CA HIS A 302 -0.71 2.87 -4.05
C HIS A 302 -1.17 4.08 -4.88
N THR A 303 -1.40 3.93 -6.18
CA THR A 303 -2.05 5.00 -6.98
C THR A 303 -3.52 5.21 -6.60
N ILE A 304 -4.10 4.28 -5.85
CA ILE A 304 -5.42 4.40 -5.22
C ILE A 304 -5.26 4.76 -3.73
N HIS A 305 -4.40 4.04 -2.99
CA HIS A 305 -4.29 4.19 -1.55
C HIS A 305 -3.69 5.53 -1.12
N LEU A 306 -2.64 6.01 -1.78
CA LEU A 306 -2.05 7.31 -1.45
C LEU A 306 -3.00 8.47 -1.70
N ILE A 307 -3.86 8.38 -2.73
CA ILE A 307 -4.89 9.39 -3.00
C ILE A 307 -5.91 9.41 -1.85
N ALA A 308 -6.37 8.23 -1.41
CA ALA A 308 -7.30 8.12 -0.30
C ALA A 308 -6.69 8.64 1.03
N ILE A 309 -5.43 8.30 1.32
CA ILE A 309 -4.68 8.79 2.49
C ILE A 309 -4.54 10.31 2.43
N ALA A 310 -4.11 10.87 1.30
CA ALA A 310 -3.93 12.30 1.14
C ALA A 310 -5.25 13.06 1.36
N ARG A 311 -6.34 12.58 0.77
CA ARG A 311 -7.68 13.17 0.96
C ARG A 311 -8.14 13.11 2.42
N ALA A 312 -7.84 12.03 3.15
CA ALA A 312 -8.14 11.93 4.57
C ALA A 312 -7.43 13.01 5.41
N ALA A 313 -6.29 13.52 4.94
CA ALA A 313 -5.55 14.63 5.51
C ALA A 313 -5.90 16.01 4.90
N GLY A 314 -6.93 16.09 4.06
CA GLY A 314 -7.30 17.31 3.35
C GLY A 314 -6.34 17.69 2.20
N ILE A 315 -5.45 16.78 1.78
CA ILE A 315 -4.48 16.97 0.71
C ILE A 315 -5.01 16.36 -0.59
N ILE A 316 -4.96 17.09 -1.69
CA ILE A 316 -5.44 16.64 -2.99
C ILE A 316 -4.25 16.37 -3.92
N ILE A 317 -3.99 15.09 -4.17
CA ILE A 317 -3.05 14.62 -5.20
C ILE A 317 -3.83 13.94 -6.32
N ASN A 318 -3.19 13.80 -7.47
CA ASN A 318 -3.77 13.07 -8.61
C ASN A 318 -2.69 12.29 -9.38
N TRP A 319 -3.11 11.44 -10.31
CA TRP A 319 -2.21 10.63 -11.12
C TRP A 319 -1.22 11.45 -11.97
N SER A 320 -1.58 12.69 -12.37
CA SER A 320 -0.65 13.55 -13.11
C SER A 320 0.53 13.97 -12.25
N ASP A 321 0.33 14.19 -10.93
CA ASP A 321 1.43 14.47 -10.02
C ASP A 321 2.40 13.28 -9.92
N MET A 322 1.86 12.05 -9.86
CA MET A 322 2.67 10.83 -9.82
C MET A 322 3.44 10.62 -11.14
N SER A 323 2.80 10.89 -12.29
CA SER A 323 3.43 10.80 -13.60
C SER A 323 4.57 11.80 -13.74
N ASP A 324 4.33 13.06 -13.36
CA ASP A 324 5.33 14.12 -13.41
C ASP A 324 6.55 13.83 -12.52
N LEU A 325 6.33 13.23 -11.35
CA LEU A 325 7.41 12.78 -10.47
C LEU A 325 8.15 11.57 -11.06
N SER A 326 7.43 10.65 -11.71
CA SER A 326 8.02 9.47 -12.36
C SER A 326 9.02 9.84 -13.46
N ASP A 327 8.85 10.98 -14.12
CA ASP A 327 9.77 11.44 -15.16
C ASP A 327 11.14 11.89 -14.61
N VAL A 328 11.24 12.21 -13.32
CA VAL A 328 12.47 12.73 -12.69
C VAL A 328 13.01 11.88 -11.54
N VAL A 329 12.24 10.90 -11.08
CA VAL A 329 12.65 9.96 -10.03
C VAL A 329 13.11 8.66 -10.67
N PRO A 330 14.39 8.28 -10.55
CA PRO A 330 14.89 7.04 -11.14
C PRO A 330 14.45 5.80 -10.36
N LEU A 331 14.34 4.66 -11.06
CA LEU A 331 14.16 3.35 -10.44
C LEU A 331 15.51 2.82 -9.95
N ILE A 332 15.69 2.71 -8.65
CA ILE A 332 16.96 2.34 -8.02
C ILE A 332 16.95 0.96 -7.35
N THR A 333 15.84 0.24 -7.36
CA THR A 333 15.77 -1.11 -6.80
C THR A 333 15.17 -2.14 -7.77
N ARG A 334 15.59 -3.39 -7.63
CA ARG A 334 15.05 -4.55 -8.36
C ARG A 334 14.73 -5.69 -7.40
N MET A 335 13.57 -5.61 -6.77
CA MET A 335 12.98 -6.72 -6.01
C MET A 335 11.91 -7.41 -6.85
N TYR A 336 11.61 -8.69 -6.58
CA TYR A 336 10.54 -9.39 -7.28
C TYR A 336 9.19 -8.65 -7.12
N PRO A 337 8.44 -8.36 -8.20
CA PRO A 337 8.53 -8.93 -9.56
C PRO A 337 9.50 -8.21 -10.52
N ASN A 338 10.10 -7.09 -10.15
CA ASN A 338 11.01 -6.32 -11.02
C ASN A 338 12.41 -6.94 -11.13
N GLY A 339 12.76 -7.85 -10.22
CA GLY A 339 14.02 -8.59 -10.15
C GLY A 339 13.83 -9.95 -9.49
N ALA A 340 14.90 -10.68 -9.21
CA ALA A 340 14.85 -12.00 -8.57
C ALA A 340 14.83 -11.92 -7.03
N ALA A 341 15.44 -10.87 -6.45
CA ALA A 341 15.61 -10.71 -5.01
C ALA A 341 14.29 -10.46 -4.27
N ASP A 342 14.22 -10.91 -3.03
CA ASP A 342 13.14 -10.59 -2.11
C ASP A 342 13.49 -9.41 -1.18
N VAL A 343 12.58 -9.03 -0.27
CA VAL A 343 12.78 -7.88 0.63
C VAL A 343 13.83 -8.12 1.71
N ASN A 344 14.12 -9.37 2.10
CA ASN A 344 15.20 -9.69 3.03
C ASN A 344 16.56 -9.44 2.38
N HIS A 345 16.72 -9.85 1.10
CA HIS A 345 17.91 -9.54 0.31
C HIS A 345 18.08 -8.03 0.10
N PHE A 346 17.00 -7.30 -0.15
CA PHE A 346 17.00 -5.84 -0.23
C PHE A 346 17.47 -5.21 1.09
N HIS A 347 16.91 -5.65 2.22
CA HIS A 347 17.32 -5.16 3.53
C HIS A 347 18.80 -5.40 3.81
N ALA A 348 19.30 -6.60 3.48
CA ALA A 348 20.72 -6.94 3.61
C ALA A 348 21.64 -6.16 2.64
N SER A 349 21.09 -5.58 1.57
CA SER A 349 21.85 -4.82 0.55
C SER A 349 21.97 -3.32 0.85
N GLY A 350 21.51 -2.86 2.00
CA GLY A 350 21.48 -1.45 2.44
C GLY A 350 20.09 -0.93 2.75
N GLY A 351 19.04 -1.62 2.30
CA GLY A 351 17.65 -1.38 2.68
C GLY A 351 17.16 0.06 2.52
N MET A 352 16.21 0.45 3.38
CA MET A 352 15.62 1.79 3.34
C MET A 352 16.59 2.89 3.72
N GLY A 353 17.54 2.63 4.62
CA GLY A 353 18.56 3.61 5.00
C GLY A 353 19.36 4.09 3.80
N PHE A 354 19.81 3.17 2.93
CA PHE A 354 20.51 3.51 1.70
C PHE A 354 19.60 4.20 0.66
N VAL A 355 18.35 3.73 0.50
CA VAL A 355 17.39 4.39 -0.42
C VAL A 355 17.20 5.85 -0.04
N ILE A 356 16.90 6.12 1.24
CA ILE A 356 16.69 7.49 1.72
C ILE A 356 17.97 8.32 1.60
N HIS A 357 19.13 7.72 1.94
CA HIS A 357 20.42 8.39 1.81
C HIS A 357 20.68 8.85 0.36
N THR A 358 20.63 7.93 -0.61
CA THR A 358 20.94 8.29 -2.01
C THR A 358 19.93 9.26 -2.63
N LEU A 359 18.65 9.20 -2.23
CA LEU A 359 17.64 10.15 -2.67
C LEU A 359 17.86 11.56 -2.08
N LEU A 360 18.22 11.65 -0.79
CA LEU A 360 18.55 12.93 -0.15
C LEU A 360 19.81 13.58 -0.75
N GLU A 361 20.88 12.82 -0.91
CA GLU A 361 22.14 13.29 -1.53
C GLU A 361 21.94 13.85 -2.95
N ASN A 362 20.97 13.30 -3.68
CA ASN A 362 20.63 13.75 -5.03
C ASN A 362 19.47 14.76 -5.06
N ASN A 363 19.09 15.34 -3.92
CA ASN A 363 18.05 16.35 -3.81
C ASN A 363 16.69 15.91 -4.36
N LEU A 364 16.33 14.64 -4.18
CA LEU A 364 15.06 14.06 -4.64
C LEU A 364 14.01 13.92 -3.52
N LEU A 365 14.36 14.14 -2.24
CA LEU A 365 13.42 14.13 -1.12
C LEU A 365 13.37 15.48 -0.41
N HIS A 366 12.20 15.85 0.09
CA HIS A 366 12.07 16.93 1.05
C HIS A 366 12.67 16.49 2.39
N GLU A 367 13.79 17.09 2.77
CA GLU A 367 14.46 16.81 4.03
C GLU A 367 13.77 17.52 5.20
N ASP A 368 13.19 18.71 4.93
CA ASP A 368 12.59 19.61 5.92
C ASP A 368 11.16 19.20 6.31
N VAL A 369 10.98 17.93 6.65
CA VAL A 369 9.72 17.33 7.11
C VAL A 369 9.77 16.99 8.60
N HIS A 370 8.61 16.88 9.25
CA HIS A 370 8.51 16.31 10.58
C HIS A 370 8.31 14.79 10.49
N THR A 371 8.88 14.07 11.44
CA THR A 371 8.77 12.62 11.59
C THR A 371 8.45 12.28 13.05
N ILE A 372 8.15 11.03 13.35
CA ILE A 372 7.98 10.58 14.74
C ILE A 372 9.24 10.79 15.61
N LEU A 373 10.41 11.00 15.00
CA LEU A 373 11.68 11.30 15.68
C LEU A 373 12.03 12.79 15.69
N GLY A 374 11.06 13.67 15.36
CA GLY A 374 11.22 15.10 15.26
C GLY A 374 11.55 15.56 13.86
N LYS A 375 12.12 16.76 13.73
CA LYS A 375 12.38 17.42 12.44
C LYS A 375 13.54 16.80 11.68
N GLY A 376 13.35 16.62 10.37
CA GLY A 376 14.35 16.19 9.41
C GLY A 376 14.36 14.68 9.14
N LEU A 377 14.62 14.32 7.89
CA LEU A 377 14.62 12.94 7.42
C LEU A 377 16.00 12.25 7.54
N LYS A 378 17.06 12.97 7.91
CA LYS A 378 18.43 12.42 8.03
C LYS A 378 18.55 11.24 8.98
N LYS A 379 17.78 11.23 10.07
CA LYS A 379 17.77 10.08 11.00
C LYS A 379 17.35 8.77 10.33
N TYR A 380 16.63 8.85 9.21
CA TYR A 380 16.16 7.69 8.45
C TYR A 380 17.22 7.11 7.50
N THR A 381 18.42 7.70 7.45
CA THR A 381 19.59 7.09 6.80
C THR A 381 20.39 6.19 7.74
N GLN A 382 20.01 6.10 9.00
CA GLN A 382 20.64 5.25 10.02
C GLN A 382 20.02 3.85 10.03
N GLU A 383 20.77 2.90 10.56
CA GLU A 383 20.32 1.52 10.76
C GLU A 383 20.27 1.15 12.24
N PRO A 384 19.22 0.44 12.69
CA PRO A 384 19.14 -0.08 14.04
C PRO A 384 20.08 -1.29 14.21
N LYS A 385 20.85 -1.31 15.28
CA LYS A 385 21.73 -2.41 15.66
C LYS A 385 21.58 -2.72 17.14
N ILE A 386 22.02 -3.90 17.54
CA ILE A 386 22.08 -4.30 18.95
C ILE A 386 23.52 -4.18 19.44
N GLU A 387 23.76 -3.38 20.46
CA GLU A 387 25.02 -3.34 21.20
C GLU A 387 24.74 -3.44 22.70
N ASN A 388 25.41 -4.36 23.37
CA ASN A 388 25.22 -4.61 24.81
C ASN A 388 23.75 -4.79 25.22
N LYS A 389 22.97 -5.51 24.38
CA LYS A 389 21.50 -5.72 24.54
C LYS A 389 20.66 -4.44 24.49
N GLN A 390 21.19 -3.38 23.92
CA GLN A 390 20.49 -2.11 23.73
C GLN A 390 20.38 -1.77 22.26
N LEU A 391 19.28 -1.10 21.89
CA LEU A 391 19.11 -0.53 20.56
C LEU A 391 20.04 0.68 20.40
N VAL A 392 20.85 0.65 19.36
CA VAL A 392 21.69 1.78 18.96
C VAL A 392 21.47 2.08 17.47
N TRP A 393 21.60 3.34 17.11
CA TRP A 393 21.52 3.79 15.74
C TRP A 393 22.92 4.00 15.17
N LYS A 394 23.24 3.32 14.06
CA LYS A 394 24.50 3.44 13.36
C LYS A 394 24.29 4.14 12.02
N GLU A 395 25.34 4.73 11.47
CA GLU A 395 25.30 5.18 10.07
C GLU A 395 24.96 3.99 9.17
N GLY A 396 23.97 4.16 8.29
CA GLY A 396 23.62 3.16 7.29
C GLY A 396 24.66 3.08 6.17
N ALA A 397 24.47 2.15 5.26
CA ALA A 397 25.33 1.99 4.09
C ALA A 397 25.30 3.26 3.22
N LYS A 398 26.48 3.79 2.87
CA LYS A 398 26.64 4.93 1.94
C LYS A 398 26.78 4.48 0.49
N GLU A 399 27.11 3.21 0.29
CA GLU A 399 27.20 2.55 -1.00
C GLU A 399 26.32 1.31 -1.01
N SER A 400 25.86 0.91 -2.18
CA SER A 400 25.10 -0.32 -2.31
C SER A 400 25.99 -1.53 -1.98
N LEU A 401 25.47 -2.41 -1.13
CA LEU A 401 26.15 -3.66 -0.81
C LEU A 401 25.88 -4.75 -1.88
N ASN A 402 24.88 -4.53 -2.75
CA ASN A 402 24.59 -5.40 -3.90
C ASN A 402 23.92 -4.63 -5.04
N ASN A 403 24.70 -4.26 -6.06
CA ASN A 403 24.23 -3.49 -7.22
C ASN A 403 23.27 -4.26 -8.15
N SER A 404 23.06 -5.55 -7.95
CA SER A 404 22.01 -6.28 -8.68
C SER A 404 20.62 -6.04 -8.08
N ILE A 405 20.53 -5.58 -6.83
CA ILE A 405 19.28 -5.37 -6.06
C ILE A 405 18.98 -3.90 -5.88
N ILE A 406 19.98 -3.12 -5.49
CA ILE A 406 19.83 -1.70 -5.21
C ILE A 406 21.01 -0.94 -5.79
N ARG A 407 20.75 0.22 -6.42
CA ARG A 407 21.74 1.08 -7.06
C ARG A 407 21.63 2.51 -6.58
N PRO A 408 22.71 3.29 -6.64
CA PRO A 408 22.62 4.73 -6.37
C PRO A 408 21.85 5.46 -7.50
N VAL A 409 21.37 6.67 -7.18
CA VAL A 409 20.62 7.52 -8.12
C VAL A 409 21.40 7.85 -9.41
N ASN A 410 22.72 7.94 -9.33
CA ASN A 410 23.59 8.24 -10.48
C ASN A 410 23.88 7.02 -11.40
N ASP A 411 23.54 5.80 -10.97
CA ASP A 411 23.62 4.58 -11.78
C ASP A 411 22.35 3.72 -11.60
N PRO A 412 21.13 4.22 -11.92
CA PRO A 412 19.87 3.54 -11.66
C PRO A 412 19.61 2.39 -12.63
N PHE A 413 18.64 1.53 -12.31
CA PHE A 413 18.13 0.53 -13.24
C PHE A 413 17.31 1.16 -14.38
N SER A 414 16.65 2.29 -14.11
CA SER A 414 15.95 3.10 -15.10
C SER A 414 16.04 4.58 -14.69
N LYS A 415 16.18 5.46 -15.66
CA LYS A 415 16.19 6.92 -15.43
C LYS A 415 14.83 7.47 -14.99
N HIS A 416 13.78 6.69 -15.16
CA HIS A 416 12.40 7.05 -14.84
C HIS A 416 11.83 6.06 -13.84
N GLY A 417 10.86 6.50 -13.04
CA GLY A 417 10.11 5.65 -12.13
C GLY A 417 9.31 4.58 -12.85
N GLY A 418 8.97 3.52 -12.11
CA GLY A 418 8.34 2.33 -12.68
C GLY A 418 6.84 2.44 -12.94
N ILE A 419 6.22 3.62 -12.76
CA ILE A 419 4.76 3.83 -12.94
C ILE A 419 4.55 4.99 -13.90
N LYS A 420 3.65 4.80 -14.87
CA LYS A 420 3.25 5.82 -15.82
C LYS A 420 1.74 5.92 -15.92
N ILE A 421 1.24 7.10 -16.30
CA ILE A 421 -0.18 7.31 -16.58
C ILE A 421 -0.38 7.27 -18.08
N LEU A 422 -1.34 6.46 -18.49
CA LEU A 422 -1.85 6.40 -19.87
C LEU A 422 -3.06 7.33 -20.00
N LYS A 423 -3.16 8.02 -21.13
CA LYS A 423 -4.25 8.93 -21.47
C LYS A 423 -4.64 8.72 -22.94
N GLY A 424 -5.93 8.85 -23.24
CA GLY A 424 -6.42 8.78 -24.59
C GLY A 424 -7.94 8.75 -24.65
N ASN A 425 -8.50 8.37 -25.79
CA ASN A 425 -9.95 8.27 -25.94
C ASN A 425 -10.56 7.14 -25.09
N MET A 426 -9.75 6.15 -24.65
CA MET A 426 -10.19 5.13 -23.70
C MET A 426 -10.38 5.69 -22.28
N GLY A 427 -9.81 6.86 -21.95
CA GLY A 427 -9.80 7.45 -20.62
C GLY A 427 -8.38 7.57 -20.05
N ARG A 428 -8.26 7.39 -18.73
CA ARG A 428 -6.99 7.44 -18.00
C ARG A 428 -6.74 6.12 -17.28
N ALA A 429 -5.53 5.61 -17.36
CA ALA A 429 -5.15 4.35 -16.72
C ALA A 429 -3.74 4.45 -16.13
N VAL A 430 -3.41 3.53 -15.23
CA VAL A 430 -2.07 3.37 -14.66
C VAL A 430 -1.40 2.18 -15.32
N ILE A 431 -0.11 2.30 -15.63
CA ILE A 431 0.72 1.19 -16.08
C ILE A 431 2.01 1.12 -15.28
N LYS A 432 2.41 -0.09 -14.88
CA LYS A 432 3.72 -0.38 -14.33
C LYS A 432 4.67 -0.75 -15.47
N THR A 433 5.71 0.06 -15.67
CA THR A 433 6.69 -0.15 -16.75
C THR A 433 7.99 -0.79 -16.28
N ALA A 434 8.24 -0.80 -14.96
CA ALA A 434 9.51 -1.21 -14.35
C ALA A 434 9.98 -2.65 -14.68
N ALA A 435 9.05 -3.54 -15.03
CA ALA A 435 9.35 -4.95 -15.33
C ALA A 435 8.96 -5.36 -16.76
N VAL A 436 8.44 -4.42 -17.57
CA VAL A 436 8.06 -4.66 -18.96
C VAL A 436 9.30 -4.51 -19.84
N SER A 437 9.58 -5.48 -20.72
CA SER A 437 10.67 -5.37 -21.69
C SER A 437 10.35 -4.30 -22.76
N GLU A 438 11.39 -3.66 -23.29
CA GLU A 438 11.25 -2.53 -24.23
C GLU A 438 10.39 -2.88 -25.47
N GLU A 439 10.50 -4.10 -25.98
CA GLU A 439 9.75 -4.61 -27.13
C GLU A 439 8.24 -4.70 -26.89
N HIS A 440 7.79 -4.71 -25.62
CA HIS A 440 6.38 -4.79 -25.23
C HIS A 440 5.81 -3.45 -24.73
N LEU A 441 6.60 -2.37 -24.73
CA LEU A 441 6.11 -1.06 -24.28
C LEU A 441 5.10 -0.42 -25.24
N VAL A 442 5.08 -0.84 -26.50
CA VAL A 442 4.12 -0.38 -27.52
C VAL A 442 3.46 -1.57 -28.16
N ILE A 443 2.16 -1.70 -27.98
CA ILE A 443 1.34 -2.77 -28.56
C ILE A 443 0.12 -2.14 -29.23
N GLU A 444 -0.07 -2.47 -30.50
CA GLU A 444 -1.27 -2.18 -31.28
C GLU A 444 -1.78 -3.50 -31.84
N ALA A 445 -2.97 -3.91 -31.42
CA ALA A 445 -3.53 -5.20 -31.77
C ALA A 445 -5.05 -5.23 -31.59
N GLU A 446 -5.69 -6.31 -32.05
CA GLU A 446 -7.10 -6.57 -31.83
C GLU A 446 -7.41 -6.76 -30.33
N ALA A 447 -8.49 -6.17 -29.87
CA ALA A 447 -9.07 -6.42 -28.57
C ALA A 447 -9.72 -7.82 -28.53
N HIS A 448 -9.47 -8.55 -27.45
CA HIS A 448 -10.24 -9.74 -27.07
C HIS A 448 -10.92 -9.45 -25.73
N VAL A 449 -12.24 -9.34 -25.76
CA VAL A 449 -13.03 -8.98 -24.56
C VAL A 449 -13.40 -10.24 -23.79
N PHE A 450 -13.08 -10.24 -22.50
CA PHE A 450 -13.43 -11.27 -21.52
C PHE A 450 -14.13 -10.58 -20.34
N TYR A 451 -15.14 -11.19 -19.79
CA TYR A 451 -15.86 -10.63 -18.65
C TYR A 451 -15.38 -11.23 -17.32
N GLU A 452 -14.81 -12.45 -17.37
CA GLU A 452 -14.24 -13.16 -16.21
C GLU A 452 -12.82 -13.63 -16.54
N GLN A 453 -11.98 -13.79 -15.51
CA GLN A 453 -10.61 -14.31 -15.67
C GLN A 453 -10.60 -15.73 -16.25
N GLU A 454 -11.58 -16.52 -15.85
CA GLU A 454 -11.77 -17.92 -16.25
C GLU A 454 -12.02 -18.05 -17.76
N ASP A 455 -12.68 -17.09 -18.40
CA ASP A 455 -12.93 -17.08 -19.84
C ASP A 455 -11.62 -16.97 -20.62
N LEU A 456 -10.71 -16.08 -20.20
CA LEU A 456 -9.38 -15.95 -20.81
C LEU A 456 -8.57 -17.25 -20.63
N ILE A 457 -8.60 -17.85 -19.44
CA ILE A 457 -7.88 -19.11 -19.15
C ILE A 457 -8.43 -20.25 -20.01
N LYS A 458 -9.75 -20.32 -20.18
CA LYS A 458 -10.40 -21.32 -21.04
C LYS A 458 -9.99 -21.15 -22.51
N SER A 459 -10.04 -19.93 -23.04
CA SER A 459 -9.61 -19.65 -24.41
C SER A 459 -8.11 -19.96 -24.61
N PHE A 460 -7.26 -19.68 -23.60
CA PHE A 460 -5.86 -20.09 -23.64
C PHE A 460 -5.68 -21.60 -23.72
N LYS A 461 -6.37 -22.35 -22.88
CA LYS A 461 -6.32 -23.84 -22.88
C LYS A 461 -6.80 -24.44 -24.19
N ASN A 462 -7.75 -23.79 -24.85
CA ASN A 462 -8.25 -24.21 -26.17
C ASN A 462 -7.29 -23.84 -27.34
N GLY A 463 -6.19 -23.11 -27.08
CA GLY A 463 -5.25 -22.67 -28.12
C GLY A 463 -5.76 -21.49 -28.98
N GLU A 464 -6.81 -20.79 -28.55
CA GLU A 464 -7.46 -19.71 -29.32
C GLU A 464 -6.68 -18.39 -29.26
N LEU A 465 -5.69 -18.27 -28.35
CA LEU A 465 -4.98 -17.04 -28.04
C LEU A 465 -3.53 -17.00 -28.56
N GLU A 466 -3.14 -17.91 -29.45
CA GLU A 466 -1.79 -17.93 -30.05
C GLU A 466 -1.66 -16.90 -31.18
N LYS A 467 -1.75 -15.61 -30.81
CA LYS A 467 -1.63 -14.44 -31.71
C LYS A 467 -1.34 -13.17 -30.90
N ASP A 468 -1.04 -12.08 -31.59
CA ASP A 468 -0.96 -10.76 -30.99
C ASP A 468 -2.37 -10.27 -30.64
N PHE A 469 -2.60 -9.82 -29.39
CA PHE A 469 -3.89 -9.26 -28.98
C PHE A 469 -3.77 -8.43 -27.69
N ILE A 470 -4.79 -7.61 -27.44
CA ILE A 470 -4.98 -6.90 -26.17
C ILE A 470 -6.19 -7.52 -25.46
N ALA A 471 -5.95 -8.18 -24.32
CA ALA A 471 -7.02 -8.65 -23.46
C ALA A 471 -7.75 -7.45 -22.84
N VAL A 472 -9.06 -7.40 -22.95
CA VAL A 472 -9.89 -6.34 -22.35
C VAL A 472 -10.82 -6.99 -21.33
N LEU A 473 -10.70 -6.58 -20.07
CA LEU A 473 -11.56 -7.03 -18.97
C LEU A 473 -12.32 -5.82 -18.40
N PRO A 474 -13.50 -5.49 -18.92
CA PRO A 474 -14.38 -4.46 -18.36
C PRO A 474 -15.12 -4.98 -17.13
N PHE A 475 -15.72 -4.07 -16.38
CA PHE A 475 -16.57 -4.35 -15.21
C PHE A 475 -15.82 -4.99 -14.02
N GLN A 476 -14.55 -4.69 -13.88
CA GLN A 476 -13.71 -5.09 -12.77
C GLN A 476 -13.40 -3.91 -11.82
N GLY A 477 -14.10 -2.78 -12.01
CA GLY A 477 -13.89 -1.56 -11.26
C GLY A 477 -14.56 -1.56 -9.86
N PRO A 478 -14.26 -0.53 -9.05
CA PRO A 478 -14.73 -0.47 -7.66
C PRO A 478 -16.25 -0.43 -7.51
N LYS A 479 -16.99 0.22 -8.40
CA LYS A 479 -18.46 0.30 -8.33
C LYS A 479 -19.14 -0.99 -8.76
N GLN A 480 -18.58 -1.67 -9.76
CA GLN A 480 -19.18 -2.88 -10.29
C GLN A 480 -19.11 -4.04 -9.30
N ASN A 481 -17.90 -4.40 -8.83
CA ASN A 481 -17.67 -5.59 -8.02
C ASN A 481 -16.65 -5.40 -6.89
N GLY A 482 -16.35 -4.17 -6.49
CA GLY A 482 -15.38 -3.90 -5.42
C GLY A 482 -13.93 -4.05 -5.85
N MET A 483 -13.66 -4.10 -7.15
CA MET A 483 -12.31 -4.13 -7.72
C MET A 483 -11.44 -5.30 -7.19
N PRO A 484 -11.89 -6.56 -7.36
CA PRO A 484 -11.12 -7.72 -6.92
C PRO A 484 -9.77 -7.79 -7.62
N GLU A 485 -8.78 -8.40 -6.97
CA GLU A 485 -7.45 -8.53 -7.54
C GLU A 485 -7.43 -9.56 -8.70
N LEU A 486 -7.05 -9.11 -9.89
CA LEU A 486 -6.94 -9.95 -11.08
C LEU A 486 -5.58 -10.68 -11.05
N HIS A 487 -5.51 -11.85 -10.44
CA HIS A 487 -4.26 -12.58 -10.19
C HIS A 487 -3.96 -13.69 -11.21
N GLN A 488 -4.97 -14.20 -11.92
CA GLN A 488 -4.83 -15.38 -12.79
C GLN A 488 -4.36 -15.03 -14.21
N LEU A 489 -4.46 -13.76 -14.62
CA LEU A 489 -4.19 -13.33 -15.99
C LEU A 489 -2.70 -13.31 -16.34
N THR A 490 -1.88 -12.80 -15.42
CA THR A 490 -0.44 -12.59 -15.67
C THR A 490 0.31 -13.88 -16.04
N PRO A 491 0.12 -15.02 -15.37
CA PRO A 491 0.79 -16.25 -15.75
C PRO A 491 0.49 -16.67 -17.20
N THR A 492 -0.78 -16.64 -17.59
CA THR A 492 -1.25 -17.01 -18.93
C THR A 492 -0.67 -16.08 -20.01
N LEU A 493 -0.80 -14.76 -19.81
CA LEU A 493 -0.27 -13.77 -20.76
C LEU A 493 1.25 -13.81 -20.84
N THR A 494 1.96 -14.10 -19.72
CA THR A 494 3.42 -14.27 -19.74
C THR A 494 3.87 -15.47 -20.57
N ILE A 495 3.11 -16.58 -20.54
CA ILE A 495 3.41 -17.75 -21.40
C ILE A 495 3.28 -17.38 -22.87
N LEU A 496 2.25 -16.62 -23.24
CA LEU A 496 2.06 -16.15 -24.63
C LEU A 496 3.20 -15.21 -25.07
N GLN A 497 3.64 -14.28 -24.20
CA GLN A 497 4.82 -13.44 -24.47
C GLN A 497 6.08 -14.28 -24.70
N LYS A 498 6.34 -15.30 -23.87
CA LYS A 498 7.48 -16.22 -24.06
C LYS A 498 7.40 -17.00 -25.37
N LYS A 499 6.20 -17.24 -25.92
CA LYS A 499 6.00 -17.82 -27.25
C LYS A 499 6.23 -16.81 -28.40
N GLY A 500 6.50 -15.54 -28.09
CA GLY A 500 6.79 -14.48 -29.05
C GLY A 500 5.60 -13.60 -29.43
N PHE A 501 4.43 -13.78 -28.81
CA PHE A 501 3.26 -12.95 -29.10
C PHE A 501 3.30 -11.63 -28.34
N LYS A 502 2.84 -10.56 -28.97
CA LYS A 502 2.66 -9.24 -28.37
C LYS A 502 1.28 -9.17 -27.70
N VAL A 503 1.27 -9.32 -26.39
CA VAL A 503 0.04 -9.32 -25.61
C VAL A 503 0.06 -8.25 -24.52
N ALA A 504 -1.08 -7.59 -24.31
CA ALA A 504 -1.30 -6.60 -23.24
C ALA A 504 -2.64 -6.84 -22.55
N LEU A 505 -2.86 -6.13 -21.44
CA LEU A 505 -4.13 -6.11 -20.71
C LEU A 505 -4.65 -4.69 -20.60
N VAL A 506 -5.96 -4.50 -20.76
CA VAL A 506 -6.69 -3.25 -20.47
C VAL A 506 -7.87 -3.59 -19.56
N THR A 507 -7.96 -2.96 -18.40
CA THR A 507 -9.03 -3.21 -17.43
C THR A 507 -9.30 -1.99 -16.53
N ASP A 508 -10.52 -1.83 -16.10
CA ASP A 508 -10.91 -0.90 -15.03
C ASP A 508 -10.64 -1.48 -13.61
N GLY A 509 -10.25 -2.76 -13.56
CA GLY A 509 -9.84 -3.47 -12.35
C GLY A 509 -8.40 -3.20 -11.90
N ARG A 510 -7.95 -3.93 -10.88
CA ARG A 510 -6.59 -3.90 -10.34
C ARG A 510 -5.89 -5.24 -10.48
N MET A 511 -4.57 -5.19 -10.55
CA MET A 511 -3.73 -6.37 -10.61
C MET A 511 -3.04 -6.62 -9.25
N SER A 512 -2.55 -7.84 -9.05
CA SER A 512 -1.65 -8.14 -7.95
C SER A 512 -0.43 -7.22 -7.94
N GLY A 513 0.00 -6.79 -6.75
CA GLY A 513 1.25 -6.04 -6.58
C GLY A 513 2.50 -6.78 -7.08
N ALA A 514 2.40 -8.10 -7.27
CA ALA A 514 3.45 -8.95 -7.85
C ALA A 514 3.38 -9.03 -9.40
N SER A 515 2.43 -8.36 -10.05
CA SER A 515 2.31 -8.29 -11.51
C SER A 515 3.21 -7.19 -12.09
N GLY A 516 3.60 -7.30 -13.36
CA GLY A 516 4.36 -6.22 -14.02
C GLY A 516 5.14 -6.60 -15.27
N LYS A 517 5.27 -7.89 -15.62
CA LYS A 517 5.98 -8.32 -16.84
C LYS A 517 5.17 -8.11 -18.11
N VAL A 518 3.85 -8.28 -18.05
CA VAL A 518 2.93 -8.00 -19.13
C VAL A 518 2.49 -6.55 -19.04
N PRO A 519 2.54 -5.75 -20.12
CA PRO A 519 2.01 -4.39 -20.09
C PRO A 519 0.51 -4.42 -19.79
N ALA A 520 0.10 -3.72 -18.75
CA ALA A 520 -1.28 -3.70 -18.29
C ALA A 520 -1.72 -2.27 -17.98
N ALA A 521 -2.68 -1.76 -18.75
CA ALA A 521 -3.41 -0.55 -18.43
C ALA A 521 -4.51 -0.91 -17.42
N ILE A 522 -4.33 -0.53 -16.19
CA ILE A 522 -5.21 -0.86 -15.05
C ILE A 522 -5.82 0.37 -14.41
N HIS A 523 -6.82 0.17 -13.56
CA HIS A 523 -7.56 1.26 -12.91
C HIS A 523 -8.21 2.22 -13.90
N LEU A 524 -8.54 1.75 -15.12
CA LEU A 524 -9.06 2.60 -16.19
C LEU A 524 -10.29 3.40 -15.72
N SER A 525 -10.21 4.70 -15.89
CA SER A 525 -11.23 5.65 -15.45
C SER A 525 -11.63 6.57 -16.64
N PRO A 526 -12.93 6.73 -16.94
CA PRO A 526 -14.09 6.14 -16.25
C PRO A 526 -14.16 4.61 -16.39
N GLU A 527 -14.60 3.92 -15.31
CA GLU A 527 -14.84 2.48 -15.35
C GLU A 527 -16.06 2.11 -16.22
N ALA A 528 -16.19 0.83 -16.58
CA ALA A 528 -17.28 0.34 -17.41
C ALA A 528 -18.66 0.64 -16.81
N PHE A 529 -18.80 0.51 -15.48
CA PHE A 529 -20.04 0.83 -14.74
C PHE A 529 -20.48 2.29 -14.93
N ASP A 530 -19.54 3.22 -15.00
CA ASP A 530 -19.79 4.65 -15.24
C ASP A 530 -19.97 4.99 -16.72
N GLY A 531 -20.08 3.98 -17.61
CA GLY A 531 -20.22 4.15 -19.05
C GLY A 531 -18.92 4.54 -19.76
N GLY A 532 -17.77 4.28 -19.15
CA GLY A 532 -16.46 4.45 -19.79
C GLY A 532 -16.36 3.71 -21.14
N MET A 533 -15.50 4.18 -22.05
CA MET A 533 -15.36 3.59 -23.38
C MET A 533 -15.08 2.09 -23.34
N ILE A 534 -14.41 1.60 -22.31
CA ILE A 534 -14.15 0.18 -22.11
C ILE A 534 -15.43 -0.69 -22.14
N SER A 535 -16.58 -0.15 -21.73
CA SER A 535 -17.88 -0.84 -21.78
C SER A 535 -18.43 -1.03 -23.18
N LYS A 536 -17.88 -0.31 -24.17
CA LYS A 536 -18.30 -0.34 -25.58
C LYS A 536 -17.35 -1.14 -26.47
N ILE A 537 -16.17 -1.49 -25.96
CA ILE A 537 -15.18 -2.28 -26.71
C ILE A 537 -15.72 -3.68 -26.94
N ARG A 538 -15.49 -4.20 -28.14
CA ARG A 538 -15.83 -5.56 -28.58
C ARG A 538 -14.60 -6.27 -29.12
N THR A 539 -14.62 -7.58 -29.10
CA THR A 539 -13.58 -8.39 -29.76
C THR A 539 -13.50 -8.02 -31.25
N GLY A 540 -12.28 -7.74 -31.73
CA GLY A 540 -11.98 -7.27 -33.07
C GLY A 540 -11.71 -5.76 -33.18
N ASP A 541 -12.03 -4.95 -32.17
CA ASP A 541 -11.64 -3.53 -32.16
C ASP A 541 -10.12 -3.39 -32.03
N ILE A 542 -9.56 -2.38 -32.70
CA ILE A 542 -8.10 -2.15 -32.65
C ILE A 542 -7.78 -1.19 -31.50
N LEU A 543 -6.98 -1.67 -30.56
CA LEU A 543 -6.47 -0.85 -29.46
C LEU A 543 -4.98 -0.60 -29.61
N ARG A 544 -4.53 0.59 -29.19
CA ARG A 544 -3.13 0.95 -29.07
C ARG A 544 -2.81 1.35 -27.65
N LEU A 545 -1.90 0.59 -27.03
CA LEU A 545 -1.26 0.88 -25.76
C LEU A 545 0.18 1.29 -26.04
N ASN A 546 0.55 2.52 -25.67
CA ASN A 546 1.91 3.03 -25.82
C ASN A 546 2.40 3.56 -24.46
N ALA A 547 3.16 2.72 -23.75
CA ALA A 547 3.72 3.07 -22.46
C ALA A 547 4.89 4.06 -22.56
N VAL A 548 5.48 4.26 -23.74
CA VAL A 548 6.56 5.24 -23.95
C VAL A 548 5.98 6.64 -24.00
N SER A 549 4.96 6.89 -24.85
CA SER A 549 4.29 8.20 -24.95
C SER A 549 3.24 8.43 -23.87
N GLY A 550 2.74 7.38 -23.20
CA GLY A 550 1.66 7.46 -22.21
C GLY A 550 0.27 7.52 -22.88
N GLU A 551 0.04 6.76 -23.96
CA GLU A 551 -1.21 6.76 -24.71
C GLU A 551 -1.99 5.44 -24.58
N LEU A 552 -3.32 5.55 -24.51
CA LEU A 552 -4.24 4.42 -24.57
C LEU A 552 -5.45 4.82 -25.45
N ASN A 553 -5.48 4.28 -26.66
CA ASN A 553 -6.48 4.66 -27.65
C ASN A 553 -7.16 3.44 -28.29
N CYS A 554 -8.45 3.59 -28.57
CA CYS A 554 -9.19 2.78 -29.54
C CYS A 554 -9.06 3.45 -30.91
N MET A 555 -8.61 2.71 -31.93
CA MET A 555 -8.28 3.27 -33.24
C MET A 555 -9.54 3.45 -34.11
N ASN A 556 -10.59 2.68 -33.87
CA ASN A 556 -11.90 2.81 -34.51
C ASN A 556 -12.92 3.57 -33.61
N GLU A 557 -12.48 4.66 -33.00
CA GLU A 557 -13.22 5.46 -32.00
C GLU A 557 -14.63 5.84 -32.46
N SER A 558 -14.81 6.34 -33.67
CA SER A 558 -16.11 6.81 -34.16
C SER A 558 -17.16 5.70 -34.20
N GLU A 559 -16.76 4.49 -34.58
CA GLU A 559 -17.62 3.31 -34.58
C GLU A 559 -17.97 2.90 -33.13
N VAL A 560 -16.96 2.81 -32.25
CA VAL A 560 -17.14 2.40 -30.85
C VAL A 560 -18.03 3.40 -30.12
N ASN A 561 -17.86 4.70 -30.34
CA ASN A 561 -18.70 5.72 -29.71
C ASN A 561 -20.17 5.62 -30.11
N SER A 562 -20.47 5.15 -31.32
CA SER A 562 -21.86 4.98 -31.80
C SER A 562 -22.59 3.79 -31.15
N ARG A 563 -21.86 2.89 -30.46
CA ARG A 563 -22.41 1.71 -29.82
C ARG A 563 -23.04 2.03 -28.48
N GLU A 564 -24.06 1.30 -28.11
CA GLU A 564 -24.55 1.25 -26.75
C GLU A 564 -23.52 0.54 -25.86
N ALA A 565 -23.38 1.05 -24.63
CA ALA A 565 -22.54 0.39 -23.61
C ALA A 565 -23.11 -0.99 -23.27
N THR A 566 -22.24 -1.98 -23.15
CA THR A 566 -22.61 -3.28 -22.63
C THR A 566 -23.09 -3.10 -21.19
N GLN A 567 -24.19 -3.73 -20.86
CA GLN A 567 -24.71 -3.78 -19.49
C GLN A 567 -24.58 -5.20 -18.97
N ILE A 568 -23.91 -5.36 -17.85
CA ILE A 568 -23.86 -6.63 -17.13
C ILE A 568 -24.79 -6.52 -15.92
N LYS A 569 -25.74 -7.46 -15.83
CA LYS A 569 -26.48 -7.63 -14.59
C LYS A 569 -25.54 -8.26 -13.57
N ASN A 570 -25.31 -7.53 -12.47
CA ASN A 570 -24.51 -8.05 -11.38
C ASN A 570 -25.40 -8.97 -10.51
N ASP A 571 -25.69 -10.16 -11.01
CA ASP A 571 -26.51 -11.17 -10.30
C ASP A 571 -25.73 -11.83 -9.15
N ASN A 572 -24.43 -11.56 -9.02
CA ASN A 572 -23.51 -12.19 -8.07
C ASN A 572 -23.23 -11.35 -6.82
N THR A 573 -24.16 -10.49 -6.40
CA THR A 573 -23.96 -9.61 -5.22
C THR A 573 -24.37 -10.27 -3.90
N ILE A 574 -24.86 -11.50 -3.92
CA ILE A 574 -25.39 -12.23 -2.76
C ILE A 574 -24.42 -13.32 -2.33
N GLY A 575 -24.29 -13.49 -1.02
CA GLY A 575 -23.43 -14.50 -0.40
C GLY A 575 -22.04 -14.00 -0.02
N PHE A 576 -21.42 -14.64 0.93
CA PHE A 576 -20.13 -14.26 1.53
C PHE A 576 -20.10 -12.83 2.10
N GLY A 577 -21.25 -12.28 2.47
CA GLY A 577 -21.39 -10.93 3.02
C GLY A 577 -21.36 -9.82 1.97
N ARG A 578 -21.30 -10.11 0.67
CA ARG A 578 -21.22 -9.11 -0.42
C ARG A 578 -22.44 -8.20 -0.46
N GLU A 579 -23.61 -8.72 -0.11
CA GLU A 579 -24.87 -7.95 -0.04
C GLU A 579 -24.82 -6.81 0.98
N LEU A 580 -24.01 -6.93 2.05
CA LEU A 580 -23.84 -5.86 3.04
C LEU A 580 -23.15 -4.63 2.46
N PHE A 581 -22.37 -4.82 1.39
CA PHE A 581 -21.63 -3.76 0.73
C PHE A 581 -22.33 -3.18 -0.49
N GLY A 582 -23.52 -3.68 -0.84
CA GLY A 582 -24.26 -3.26 -2.04
C GLY A 582 -24.49 -1.74 -2.09
N ASN A 583 -24.96 -1.15 -1.01
CA ASN A 583 -25.18 0.31 -0.92
C ASN A 583 -23.86 1.10 -0.92
N LEU A 584 -22.78 0.55 -0.39
CA LEU A 584 -21.47 1.21 -0.35
C LEU A 584 -20.83 1.29 -1.74
N ARG A 585 -21.09 0.31 -2.63
CA ARG A 585 -20.63 0.34 -4.02
C ARG A 585 -21.15 1.58 -4.78
N ALA A 586 -22.37 1.98 -4.52
CA ALA A 586 -22.95 3.18 -5.15
C ALA A 586 -22.25 4.49 -4.71
N LEU A 587 -21.63 4.50 -3.54
CA LEU A 587 -20.95 5.66 -2.96
C LEU A 587 -19.46 5.73 -3.28
N VAL A 588 -18.89 4.64 -3.81
CA VAL A 588 -17.44 4.57 -4.08
C VAL A 588 -17.03 5.61 -5.10
N SER A 589 -15.98 6.35 -4.81
CA SER A 589 -15.34 7.27 -5.74
C SER A 589 -14.59 6.51 -6.85
N ARG A 590 -14.25 7.20 -7.95
CA ARG A 590 -13.47 6.60 -9.05
C ARG A 590 -12.09 6.14 -8.57
N SER A 591 -11.46 5.24 -9.32
CA SER A 591 -10.10 4.77 -9.05
C SER A 591 -9.10 5.93 -8.95
N GLU A 592 -9.18 6.92 -9.85
CA GLU A 592 -8.34 8.12 -9.83
C GLU A 592 -8.63 9.09 -8.67
N ASP A 593 -9.72 8.88 -7.94
CA ASP A 593 -10.13 9.63 -6.76
C ASP A 593 -9.89 8.86 -5.45
N GLY A 594 -9.27 7.67 -5.53
CA GLY A 594 -8.89 6.86 -4.38
C GLY A 594 -9.80 5.66 -4.11
N ALA A 595 -10.84 5.43 -4.92
CA ALA A 595 -11.79 4.32 -4.81
C ALA A 595 -12.24 4.08 -3.36
N SER A 596 -12.81 5.09 -2.73
CA SER A 596 -13.26 5.08 -1.34
C SER A 596 -14.74 5.49 -1.25
N PHE A 597 -15.46 4.88 -0.33
CA PHE A 597 -16.82 5.29 0.02
C PHE A 597 -16.88 6.26 1.22
N LEU A 598 -15.71 6.67 1.75
CA LEU A 598 -15.61 7.59 2.89
C LEU A 598 -15.22 9.01 2.50
N ILE A 599 -14.61 9.20 1.33
CA ILE A 599 -13.95 10.46 0.93
C ILE A 599 -14.19 10.77 -0.54
#